data_31736de82bedfb10c7c5deedacc0cf73
#
_entry.id   31736de82bedfb10c7c5deedacc0cf73
#
_cell.length_a   1.000
_cell.length_b   1.000
_cell.length_c   1.000
_cell.angle_alpha   90.00
_cell.angle_beta   90.00
_cell.angle_gamma   90.00
#
_symmetry.space_group_name_H-M   'P 1'
#
loop_
_entity.id
_entity.type
_entity.pdbx_description
1 polymer ?
#
loop_
_entity_poly.entity_id
_entity_poly.type
_entity_poly.pdbx_seq_one_letter_code
_entity_poly.pdbx_strand_id
1 'polypeptide(L)'
;MPGGKKNLLVTFVLIVVAAAAGLLFFYKTQTSRVDSPPYQRVSKSPARTLVVVYSRTGNTLGAAKEAAHFFDADLLQIEAPQYARSIKGQLLASKHADQEVTTTHIQHDPVKLSGYDLILLCSPTWWFRPAPPLWSFVENHDFARKPVFLLMTGNSRLKEELIGKFRTLVEEKNGTYLGSLFVRRGRIYWQKTPNEVNKEVRDSLSARQRTWPMTALPD
;
A
#
# COMPACT_ATOMS: atom_id res chain seq x y z
N MET A 1 -48.64 -18.40 -28.57
CA MET A 1 -48.11 -17.36 -27.66
C MET A 1 -46.58 -17.17 -27.86
N PRO A 2 -46.13 -16.37 -28.85
CA PRO A 2 -44.69 -16.17 -29.10
C PRO A 2 -44.04 -15.02 -28.31
N GLY A 3 -44.83 -14.22 -27.56
CA GLY A 3 -44.30 -13.04 -26.84
C GLY A 3 -43.44 -13.33 -25.62
N GLY A 4 -43.74 -14.39 -24.88
CA GLY A 4 -43.03 -14.67 -23.60
C GLY A 4 -41.56 -15.01 -23.75
N LYS A 5 -41.18 -15.77 -24.79
CA LYS A 5 -39.78 -16.15 -25.07
C LYS A 5 -38.92 -14.96 -25.50
N LYS A 6 -39.49 -14.04 -26.31
CA LYS A 6 -38.78 -12.80 -26.70
C LYS A 6 -38.54 -11.89 -25.53
N ASN A 7 -39.51 -11.71 -24.65
CA ASN A 7 -39.36 -10.87 -23.44
C ASN A 7 -38.34 -11.48 -22.48
N LEU A 8 -38.33 -12.82 -22.31
CA LEU A 8 -37.34 -13.50 -21.48
C LEU A 8 -35.90 -13.31 -22.00
N LEU A 9 -35.71 -13.42 -23.34
CA LEU A 9 -34.42 -13.20 -23.98
C LEU A 9 -33.94 -11.76 -23.80
N VAL A 10 -34.82 -10.77 -24.00
CA VAL A 10 -34.51 -9.35 -23.82
C VAL A 10 -34.13 -9.07 -22.37
N THR A 11 -34.88 -9.58 -21.40
CA THR A 11 -34.57 -9.43 -19.97
C THR A 11 -33.22 -10.06 -19.64
N PHE A 12 -32.92 -11.24 -20.15
CA PHE A 12 -31.62 -11.91 -19.93
C PHE A 12 -30.47 -11.06 -20.48
N VAL A 13 -30.59 -10.55 -21.71
CA VAL A 13 -29.57 -9.68 -22.32
C VAL A 13 -29.35 -8.42 -21.50
N LEU A 14 -30.42 -7.78 -21.03
CA LEU A 14 -30.32 -6.57 -20.18
C LEU A 14 -29.58 -6.86 -18.85
N ILE A 15 -29.83 -8.01 -18.21
CA ILE A 15 -29.14 -8.43 -17.00
C ILE A 15 -27.65 -8.63 -17.27
N VAL A 16 -27.29 -9.32 -18.38
CA VAL A 16 -25.90 -9.55 -18.76
C VAL A 16 -25.17 -8.23 -19.04
N VAL A 17 -25.81 -7.30 -19.75
CA VAL A 17 -25.26 -5.98 -20.05
C VAL A 17 -25.04 -5.17 -18.76
N ALA A 18 -26.03 -5.18 -17.86
CA ALA A 18 -25.92 -4.48 -16.58
C ALA A 18 -24.79 -5.06 -15.70
N ALA A 19 -24.67 -6.41 -15.67
CA ALA A 19 -23.60 -7.08 -14.94
C ALA A 19 -22.22 -6.74 -15.53
N ALA A 20 -22.09 -6.75 -16.86
CA ALA A 20 -20.85 -6.40 -17.55
C ALA A 20 -20.47 -4.92 -17.30
N ALA A 21 -21.44 -4.00 -17.37
CA ALA A 21 -21.22 -2.59 -17.06
C ALA A 21 -20.78 -2.38 -15.60
N GLY A 22 -21.43 -3.09 -14.65
CA GLY A 22 -21.04 -3.09 -13.24
C GLY A 22 -19.61 -3.60 -13.01
N LEU A 23 -19.23 -4.69 -13.67
CA LEU A 23 -17.87 -5.24 -13.61
C LEU A 23 -16.83 -4.28 -14.20
N LEU A 24 -17.14 -3.66 -15.34
CA LEU A 24 -16.27 -2.65 -15.96
C LEU A 24 -16.09 -1.41 -15.08
N PHE A 25 -17.18 -0.92 -14.50
CA PHE A 25 -17.14 0.19 -13.55
C PHE A 25 -16.29 -0.16 -12.33
N PHE A 26 -16.52 -1.34 -11.74
CA PHE A 26 -15.73 -1.85 -10.63
C PHE A 26 -14.25 -1.93 -10.99
N TYR A 27 -13.91 -2.55 -12.12
CA TYR A 27 -12.55 -2.69 -12.59
C TYR A 27 -11.89 -1.32 -12.80
N LYS A 28 -12.56 -0.41 -13.49
CA LYS A 28 -12.05 0.95 -13.75
C LYS A 28 -11.76 1.69 -12.44
N THR A 29 -12.67 1.63 -11.48
CA THR A 29 -12.51 2.30 -10.19
C THR A 29 -11.34 1.74 -9.37
N GLN A 30 -11.12 0.42 -9.45
CA GLN A 30 -10.02 -0.25 -8.73
C GLN A 30 -8.65 -0.07 -9.39
N THR A 31 -8.60 0.22 -10.68
CA THR A 31 -7.35 0.33 -11.44
C THR A 31 -7.00 1.74 -11.87
N SER A 32 -7.89 2.71 -11.66
CA SER A 32 -7.64 4.12 -11.96
C SER A 32 -6.43 4.62 -11.20
N ARG A 33 -5.57 5.35 -11.92
CA ARG A 33 -4.43 6.03 -11.31
C ARG A 33 -4.92 7.23 -10.49
N VAL A 34 -4.32 7.39 -9.34
CA VAL A 34 -4.44 8.57 -8.50
C VAL A 34 -3.07 9.24 -8.49
N ASP A 35 -3.01 10.41 -9.06
CA ASP A 35 -1.79 11.20 -9.09
C ASP A 35 -1.65 11.97 -7.77
N SER A 36 -0.42 12.15 -7.34
CA SER A 36 -0.04 12.99 -6.21
C SER A 36 1.10 13.92 -6.64
N PRO A 37 1.20 15.13 -6.09
CA PRO A 37 2.28 16.05 -6.42
C PRO A 37 3.65 15.38 -6.27
N PRO A 38 4.68 15.83 -7.02
CA PRO A 38 6.05 15.39 -6.80
C PRO A 38 6.45 15.63 -5.35
N TYR A 39 7.22 14.70 -4.79
CA TYR A 39 7.81 14.85 -3.46
C TYR A 39 9.24 15.34 -3.59
N GLN A 40 9.60 16.31 -2.77
CA GLN A 40 10.98 16.76 -2.57
C GLN A 40 11.17 17.07 -1.09
N ARG A 41 12.30 16.66 -0.55
CA ARG A 41 12.71 17.01 0.79
C ARG A 41 12.93 18.52 0.92
N VAL A 42 12.70 19.01 2.10
CA VAL A 42 12.92 20.44 2.43
C VAL A 42 14.35 20.67 2.90
N SER A 43 14.87 19.83 3.80
CA SER A 43 16.22 19.94 4.33
C SER A 43 17.28 19.45 3.32
N LYS A 44 18.43 20.10 3.33
CA LYS A 44 19.64 19.67 2.61
C LYS A 44 20.51 18.70 3.41
N SER A 45 20.24 18.54 4.71
CA SER A 45 20.95 17.59 5.57
C SER A 45 20.62 16.14 5.16
N PRO A 46 21.49 15.16 5.42
CA PRO A 46 21.17 13.76 5.19
C PRO A 46 19.85 13.36 5.89
N ALA A 47 19.01 12.59 5.21
CA ALA A 47 17.76 12.12 5.80
C ALA A 47 18.05 11.12 6.92
N ARG A 48 17.34 11.26 8.03
CA ARG A 48 17.38 10.29 9.14
C ARG A 48 16.27 9.23 9.04
N THR A 49 15.26 9.51 8.23
CA THR A 49 14.14 8.61 7.98
C THR A 49 14.09 8.20 6.52
N LEU A 50 13.78 6.93 6.27
CA LEU A 50 13.49 6.39 4.94
C LEU A 50 12.03 5.96 4.87
N VAL A 51 11.32 6.39 3.84
CA VAL A 51 9.99 5.88 3.50
C VAL A 51 10.12 5.00 2.25
N VAL A 52 9.88 3.71 2.42
CA VAL A 52 9.84 2.73 1.33
C VAL A 52 8.39 2.48 0.94
N VAL A 53 8.05 2.61 -0.34
CA VAL A 53 6.66 2.47 -0.76
C VAL A 53 6.50 1.60 -1.99
N TYR A 54 5.55 0.67 -1.92
CA TYR A 54 4.94 0.07 -3.09
C TYR A 54 3.52 0.63 -3.28
N SER A 55 3.21 1.06 -4.50
CA SER A 55 1.87 1.55 -4.82
C SER A 55 1.51 1.26 -6.27
N ARG A 56 0.45 0.47 -6.48
CA ARG A 56 0.00 0.08 -7.82
C ARG A 56 -0.80 1.17 -8.53
N THR A 57 -1.60 1.92 -7.80
CA THR A 57 -2.55 2.91 -8.34
C THR A 57 -2.28 4.34 -7.89
N GLY A 58 -1.24 4.58 -7.10
CA GLY A 58 -0.89 5.90 -6.58
C GLY A 58 -1.48 6.23 -5.20
N ASN A 59 -2.50 5.51 -4.73
CA ASN A 59 -3.14 5.80 -3.44
C ASN A 59 -2.17 5.71 -2.25
N THR A 60 -1.44 4.61 -2.15
CA THR A 60 -0.44 4.42 -1.10
C THR A 60 0.73 5.37 -1.29
N LEU A 61 1.09 5.69 -2.54
CA LEU A 61 2.16 6.65 -2.82
C LEU A 61 1.82 8.04 -2.27
N GLY A 62 0.56 8.49 -2.40
CA GLY A 62 0.12 9.75 -1.80
C GLY A 62 0.29 9.76 -0.28
N ALA A 63 -0.17 8.70 0.39
CA ALA A 63 -0.01 8.53 1.84
C ALA A 63 1.47 8.45 2.28
N ALA A 64 2.30 7.76 1.50
CA ALA A 64 3.73 7.65 1.74
C ALA A 64 4.46 8.98 1.57
N LYS A 65 4.09 9.78 0.56
CA LYS A 65 4.62 11.15 0.39
C LYS A 65 4.25 12.05 1.57
N GLU A 66 3.04 11.94 2.09
CA GLU A 66 2.64 12.68 3.30
C GLU A 66 3.48 12.27 4.51
N ALA A 67 3.72 10.96 4.69
CA ALA A 67 4.61 10.48 5.74
C ALA A 67 6.06 10.96 5.52
N ALA A 68 6.52 10.99 4.28
CA ALA A 68 7.84 11.52 3.94
C ALA A 68 7.95 13.03 4.21
N HIS A 69 6.91 13.81 3.93
CA HIS A 69 6.86 15.23 4.32
C HIS A 69 6.86 15.41 5.83
N PHE A 70 6.15 14.57 6.57
CA PHE A 70 6.08 14.64 8.03
C PHE A 70 7.44 14.45 8.71
N PHE A 71 8.29 13.56 8.17
CA PHE A 71 9.62 13.24 8.70
C PHE A 71 10.77 13.92 7.94
N ASP A 72 10.51 14.71 6.92
CA ASP A 72 11.51 15.16 5.94
C ASP A 72 12.41 14.01 5.45
N ALA A 73 11.79 12.89 5.08
CA ALA A 73 12.42 11.60 4.83
C ALA A 73 12.86 11.44 3.38
N ASP A 74 13.82 10.55 3.12
CA ASP A 74 14.02 10.03 1.77
C ASP A 74 12.86 9.12 1.38
N LEU A 75 12.50 9.12 0.09
CA LEU A 75 11.40 8.33 -0.44
C LEU A 75 11.93 7.34 -1.48
N LEU A 76 11.82 6.05 -1.19
CA LEU A 76 12.18 4.95 -2.08
C LEU A 76 10.92 4.28 -2.63
N GLN A 77 10.74 4.31 -3.94
CA GLN A 77 9.62 3.65 -4.57
C GLN A 77 10.01 2.27 -5.09
N ILE A 78 9.23 1.24 -4.72
CA ILE A 78 9.35 -0.12 -5.26
C ILE A 78 8.49 -0.22 -6.51
N GLU A 79 9.05 -0.73 -7.59
CA GLU A 79 8.34 -1.11 -8.79
C GLU A 79 8.20 -2.62 -8.90
N ALA A 80 7.06 -3.07 -9.41
CA ALA A 80 6.75 -4.48 -9.65
C ALA A 80 5.95 -4.61 -10.95
N PRO A 81 6.61 -4.59 -12.11
CA PRO A 81 5.97 -4.51 -13.43
C PRO A 81 4.97 -5.63 -13.72
N GLN A 82 5.18 -6.82 -13.13
CA GLN A 82 4.26 -7.96 -13.28
C GLN A 82 2.86 -7.69 -12.72
N TYR A 83 2.72 -6.72 -11.81
CA TYR A 83 1.44 -6.29 -11.25
C TYR A 83 0.90 -5.01 -11.92
N ALA A 84 1.17 -4.85 -13.20
CA ALA A 84 0.63 -3.74 -13.98
C ALA A 84 -0.89 -3.59 -13.84
N ARG A 85 -1.43 -2.40 -14.12
CA ARG A 85 -2.87 -2.07 -14.00
C ARG A 85 -3.75 -2.71 -15.09
N SER A 86 -3.29 -3.80 -15.71
CA SER A 86 -4.04 -4.62 -16.65
C SER A 86 -4.87 -5.68 -15.91
N ILE A 87 -5.82 -6.32 -16.62
CA ILE A 87 -6.60 -7.47 -16.09
C ILE A 87 -5.65 -8.59 -15.67
N LYS A 88 -4.66 -8.92 -16.50
CA LYS A 88 -3.65 -9.95 -16.20
C LYS A 88 -2.88 -9.62 -14.91
N GLY A 89 -2.40 -8.38 -14.77
CA GLY A 89 -1.70 -7.94 -13.57
C GLY A 89 -2.60 -7.93 -12.32
N GLN A 90 -3.91 -7.63 -12.48
CA GLN A 90 -4.88 -7.70 -11.37
C GLN A 90 -5.09 -9.14 -10.91
N LEU A 91 -5.27 -10.07 -11.83
CA LEU A 91 -5.45 -11.49 -11.50
C LEU A 91 -4.20 -12.07 -10.82
N LEU A 92 -3.02 -11.74 -11.35
CA LEU A 92 -1.76 -12.16 -10.78
C LEU A 92 -1.55 -11.58 -9.36
N ALA A 93 -1.84 -10.29 -9.17
CA ALA A 93 -1.78 -9.63 -7.88
C ALA A 93 -2.70 -10.30 -6.84
N SER A 94 -3.94 -10.60 -7.24
CA SER A 94 -4.91 -11.31 -6.39
C SER A 94 -4.41 -12.71 -6.03
N LYS A 95 -3.95 -13.48 -7.03
CA LYS A 95 -3.44 -14.84 -6.82
C LYS A 95 -2.24 -14.86 -5.88
N HIS A 96 -1.23 -14.02 -6.11
CA HIS A 96 -0.02 -14.00 -5.29
C HIS A 96 -0.31 -13.52 -3.86
N ALA A 97 -1.22 -12.56 -3.68
CA ALA A 97 -1.61 -12.12 -2.35
C ALA A 97 -2.38 -13.20 -1.59
N ASP A 98 -3.27 -13.95 -2.26
CA ASP A 98 -4.00 -15.08 -1.67
C ASP A 98 -3.06 -16.24 -1.29
N GLN A 99 -2.12 -16.56 -2.14
CA GLN A 99 -1.11 -17.60 -1.94
C GLN A 99 0.02 -17.20 -0.97
N GLU A 100 -0.04 -16.01 -0.36
CA GLU A 100 0.99 -15.50 0.57
C GLU A 100 2.40 -15.46 -0.02
N VAL A 101 2.52 -15.13 -1.32
CA VAL A 101 3.82 -15.03 -1.97
C VAL A 101 4.63 -13.91 -1.33
N THR A 102 5.76 -14.26 -0.72
CA THR A 102 6.68 -13.31 -0.06
C THR A 102 7.86 -12.92 -0.94
N THR A 103 8.15 -13.70 -1.99
CA THR A 103 9.23 -13.44 -2.93
C THR A 103 8.68 -13.19 -4.33
N THR A 104 8.91 -11.99 -4.86
CA THR A 104 8.49 -11.58 -6.20
C THR A 104 9.55 -10.63 -6.77
N HIS A 105 9.61 -10.54 -8.09
CA HIS A 105 10.54 -9.61 -8.72
C HIS A 105 10.14 -8.17 -8.38
N ILE A 106 11.09 -7.39 -7.88
CA ILE A 106 10.96 -5.97 -7.57
C ILE A 106 12.14 -5.20 -8.14
N GLN A 107 11.93 -3.91 -8.41
CA GLN A 107 12.95 -2.97 -8.84
C GLN A 107 12.88 -1.74 -7.95
N HIS A 108 14.02 -1.23 -7.53
CA HIS A 108 14.16 0.03 -6.80
C HIS A 108 15.62 0.52 -6.89
N ASP A 109 15.83 1.77 -6.59
CA ASP A 109 17.18 2.32 -6.48
C ASP A 109 17.93 1.66 -5.33
N PRO A 110 19.27 1.49 -5.45
CA PRO A 110 20.09 0.95 -4.38
C PRO A 110 19.94 1.78 -3.09
N VAL A 111 19.78 1.10 -1.95
CA VAL A 111 19.62 1.75 -0.65
C VAL A 111 20.41 1.01 0.44
N LYS A 112 21.00 1.77 1.36
CA LYS A 112 21.70 1.25 2.53
C LYS A 112 20.88 1.60 3.79
N LEU A 113 20.12 0.65 4.31
CA LEU A 113 19.19 0.86 5.43
C LEU A 113 19.89 1.29 6.72
N SER A 114 21.14 0.88 6.95
CA SER A 114 21.90 1.26 8.14
C SER A 114 22.18 2.76 8.25
N GLY A 115 22.03 3.52 7.16
CA GLY A 115 22.18 4.98 7.14
C GLY A 115 21.01 5.75 7.75
N TYR A 116 19.88 5.08 8.04
CA TYR A 116 18.68 5.73 8.57
C TYR A 116 18.44 5.32 10.03
N ASP A 117 17.72 6.15 10.76
CA ASP A 117 17.34 5.89 12.16
C ASP A 117 15.93 5.35 12.28
N LEU A 118 15.08 5.59 11.28
CA LEU A 118 13.71 5.12 11.20
C LEU A 118 13.38 4.69 9.76
N ILE A 119 12.71 3.56 9.61
CA ILE A 119 12.25 3.06 8.31
C ILE A 119 10.73 2.90 8.34
N LEU A 120 10.04 3.61 7.45
CA LEU A 120 8.61 3.43 7.22
C LEU A 120 8.41 2.54 5.99
N LEU A 121 7.68 1.46 6.15
CA LEU A 121 7.29 0.55 5.08
C LEU A 121 5.83 0.83 4.70
N CYS A 122 5.59 1.23 3.44
CA CYS A 122 4.26 1.65 2.98
C CYS A 122 3.73 0.70 1.90
N SER A 123 2.51 0.17 2.10
CA SER A 123 1.91 -0.82 1.19
C SER A 123 0.40 -0.64 1.03
N PRO A 124 -0.16 -0.93 -0.15
CA PRO A 124 -1.58 -1.19 -0.25
C PRO A 124 -1.92 -2.52 0.42
N THR A 125 -3.16 -2.64 0.87
CA THR A 125 -3.69 -3.90 1.40
C THR A 125 -4.20 -4.78 0.27
N TRP A 126 -3.58 -5.94 0.08
CA TRP A 126 -4.07 -7.00 -0.79
C TRP A 126 -4.41 -8.23 0.05
N TRP A 127 -5.63 -8.72 -0.04
CA TRP A 127 -6.10 -9.83 0.81
C TRP A 127 -5.81 -9.63 2.31
N PHE A 128 -6.07 -8.39 2.82
CA PHE A 128 -5.97 -8.00 4.23
C PHE A 128 -4.55 -7.96 4.81
N ARG A 129 -3.50 -7.95 3.97
CA ARG A 129 -2.07 -7.92 4.32
C ARG A 129 -1.29 -6.97 3.41
N PRO A 130 -0.03 -6.66 3.72
CA PRO A 130 0.84 -5.93 2.80
C PRO A 130 0.96 -6.65 1.45
N ALA A 131 1.07 -5.89 0.36
CA ALA A 131 1.22 -6.45 -0.98
C ALA A 131 2.57 -7.20 -1.14
N PRO A 132 2.63 -8.28 -1.96
CA PRO A 132 3.83 -9.08 -2.17
C PRO A 132 5.12 -8.31 -2.45
N PRO A 133 5.15 -7.19 -3.20
CA PRO A 133 6.38 -6.42 -3.38
C PRO A 133 7.00 -5.90 -2.08
N LEU A 134 6.20 -5.56 -1.08
CA LEU A 134 6.74 -5.12 0.20
C LEU A 134 7.33 -6.27 0.99
N TRP A 135 6.73 -7.45 0.95
CA TRP A 135 7.32 -8.67 1.51
C TRP A 135 8.68 -8.97 0.90
N SER A 136 8.76 -8.89 -0.44
CA SER A 136 10.01 -9.13 -1.16
C SER A 136 11.10 -8.12 -0.80
N PHE A 137 10.74 -6.87 -0.56
CA PHE A 137 11.69 -5.87 -0.07
C PHE A 137 12.23 -6.27 1.30
N VAL A 138 11.36 -6.67 2.23
CA VAL A 138 11.78 -7.09 3.58
C VAL A 138 12.66 -8.34 3.52
N GLU A 139 12.28 -9.35 2.70
CA GLU A 139 13.08 -10.58 2.52
C GLU A 139 14.52 -10.30 2.07
N ASN A 140 14.71 -9.30 1.24
CA ASN A 140 15.99 -9.03 0.60
C ASN A 140 16.89 -8.01 1.35
N HIS A 141 16.45 -7.50 2.50
CA HIS A 141 17.18 -6.46 3.23
C HIS A 141 17.38 -6.81 4.70
N ASP A 142 18.56 -6.48 5.22
CA ASP A 142 18.85 -6.46 6.65
C ASP A 142 18.54 -5.06 7.19
N PHE A 143 17.69 -4.98 8.19
CA PHE A 143 17.28 -3.70 8.79
C PHE A 143 18.28 -3.16 9.83
N ALA A 144 19.41 -3.85 10.07
CA ALA A 144 20.49 -3.37 10.94
C ALA A 144 20.01 -2.88 12.32
N ARG A 145 19.05 -3.56 12.91
CA ARG A 145 18.37 -3.22 14.18
C ARG A 145 17.63 -1.88 14.19
N LYS A 146 17.31 -1.35 13.01
CA LYS A 146 16.58 -0.08 12.91
C LYS A 146 15.11 -0.25 13.26
N PRO A 147 14.49 0.79 13.86
CA PRO A 147 13.05 0.89 14.05
C PRO A 147 12.32 0.84 12.70
N VAL A 148 11.26 0.02 12.63
CA VAL A 148 10.46 -0.18 11.42
C VAL A 148 8.98 0.04 11.75
N PHE A 149 8.34 0.93 11.02
CA PHE A 149 6.90 1.19 11.15
C PHE A 149 6.17 0.89 9.85
N LEU A 150 5.02 0.20 9.93
CA LEU A 150 4.23 -0.19 8.77
C LEU A 150 3.04 0.76 8.57
N LEU A 151 2.99 1.45 7.41
CA LEU A 151 1.85 2.26 6.99
C LEU A 151 1.12 1.55 5.84
N MET A 152 -0.16 1.29 6.03
CA MET A 152 -0.96 0.64 5.01
C MET A 152 -2.19 1.44 4.63
N THR A 153 -2.55 1.37 3.35
CA THR A 153 -3.79 1.91 2.84
C THR A 153 -4.65 0.81 2.24
N GLY A 154 -5.97 0.92 2.36
CA GLY A 154 -6.85 -0.09 1.80
C GLY A 154 -8.32 0.30 1.83
N ASN A 155 -9.17 -0.61 1.33
CA ASN A 155 -10.58 -0.33 1.14
C ASN A 155 -11.47 -0.83 2.30
N SER A 156 -10.99 -1.75 3.15
CA SER A 156 -11.83 -2.38 4.16
C SER A 156 -11.19 -2.48 5.54
N ARG A 157 -10.35 -3.45 5.76
CA ARG A 157 -9.74 -3.76 7.07
C ARG A 157 -8.41 -4.51 6.91
N LEU A 158 -7.65 -4.60 7.97
CA LEU A 158 -6.56 -5.56 8.14
C LEU A 158 -7.04 -6.82 8.83
N LYS A 159 -6.23 -7.87 8.74
CA LYS A 159 -6.27 -9.03 9.65
C LYS A 159 -4.99 -9.03 10.47
N GLU A 160 -5.11 -8.86 11.78
CA GLU A 160 -3.98 -8.77 12.71
C GLU A 160 -3.05 -9.99 12.64
N GLU A 161 -3.62 -11.18 12.48
CA GLU A 161 -2.86 -12.42 12.27
C GLU A 161 -1.87 -12.32 11.10
N LEU A 162 -2.32 -11.72 9.97
CA LEU A 162 -1.48 -11.57 8.77
C LEU A 162 -0.43 -10.46 8.93
N ILE A 163 -0.71 -9.46 9.74
CA ILE A 163 0.26 -8.43 10.13
C ILE A 163 1.30 -9.04 11.08
N GLY A 164 0.89 -9.95 11.95
CA GLY A 164 1.82 -10.70 12.80
C GLY A 164 2.91 -11.43 12.02
N LYS A 165 2.54 -12.13 10.93
CA LYS A 165 3.52 -12.77 10.03
C LYS A 165 4.51 -11.76 9.42
N PHE A 166 4.01 -10.61 8.99
CA PHE A 166 4.87 -9.54 8.44
C PHE A 166 5.81 -8.97 9.50
N ARG A 167 5.31 -8.76 10.71
CA ARG A 167 6.13 -8.35 11.86
C ARG A 167 7.25 -9.35 12.11
N THR A 168 6.93 -10.64 12.20
CA THR A 168 7.93 -11.72 12.41
C THR A 168 9.02 -11.64 11.36
N LEU A 169 8.67 -11.47 10.07
CA LEU A 169 9.65 -11.35 9.00
C LEU A 169 10.55 -10.11 9.18
N VAL A 170 9.99 -8.96 9.55
CA VAL A 170 10.80 -7.75 9.82
C VAL A 170 11.79 -8.01 10.95
N GLU A 171 11.36 -8.69 12.02
CA GLU A 171 12.18 -9.02 13.18
C GLU A 171 13.27 -10.06 12.82
N GLU A 172 12.96 -11.07 11.99
CA GLU A 172 13.92 -12.02 11.43
C GLU A 172 14.99 -11.36 10.54
N LYS A 173 14.63 -10.24 9.91
CA LYS A 173 15.58 -9.41 9.12
C LYS A 173 16.23 -8.30 9.94
N ASN A 174 16.36 -8.51 11.24
CA ASN A 174 17.00 -7.58 12.20
C ASN A 174 16.32 -6.21 12.29
N GLY A 175 15.02 -6.08 12.04
CA GLY A 175 14.26 -4.86 12.29
C GLY A 175 13.62 -4.84 13.67
N THR A 176 13.44 -3.66 14.27
CA THR A 176 12.64 -3.47 15.48
C THR A 176 11.24 -2.97 15.09
N TYR A 177 10.25 -3.85 15.11
CA TYR A 177 8.90 -3.49 14.67
C TYR A 177 8.17 -2.60 15.68
N LEU A 178 7.86 -1.36 15.30
CA LEU A 178 7.19 -0.36 16.15
C LEU A 178 5.66 -0.43 16.11
N GLY A 179 5.09 -1.18 15.17
CA GLY A 179 3.65 -1.26 14.98
C GLY A 179 3.20 -0.87 13.59
N SER A 180 1.87 -0.72 13.41
CA SER A 180 1.28 -0.39 12.13
C SER A 180 0.22 0.71 12.22
N LEU A 181 0.03 1.41 11.11
CA LEU A 181 -1.07 2.33 10.85
C LEU A 181 -1.83 1.84 9.62
N PHE A 182 -3.13 1.67 9.75
CA PHE A 182 -4.00 1.41 8.62
C PHE A 182 -4.92 2.60 8.35
N VAL A 183 -4.75 3.19 7.16
CA VAL A 183 -5.60 4.27 6.68
C VAL A 183 -6.62 3.69 5.70
N ARG A 184 -7.87 3.63 6.12
CA ARG A 184 -8.95 3.14 5.28
C ARG A 184 -9.39 4.22 4.30
N ARG A 185 -9.06 4.04 3.01
CA ARG A 185 -9.52 4.94 1.96
C ARG A 185 -11.02 4.81 1.70
N GLY A 186 -11.58 3.61 1.86
CA GLY A 186 -13.00 3.33 1.61
C GLY A 186 -13.25 2.56 0.30
N ARG A 187 -14.53 2.21 0.08
CA ARG A 187 -14.98 1.41 -1.07
C ARG A 187 -15.47 2.29 -2.21
N ILE A 188 -15.81 1.69 -3.34
CA ILE A 188 -16.20 2.32 -4.61
C ILE A 188 -17.25 3.43 -4.46
N TYR A 189 -18.24 3.21 -3.61
CA TYR A 189 -19.37 4.15 -3.37
C TYR A 189 -19.09 5.19 -2.28
N TRP A 190 -17.99 5.04 -1.57
CA TRP A 190 -17.53 5.99 -0.55
C TRP A 190 -16.01 5.89 -0.43
N GLN A 191 -15.33 6.94 -0.77
CA GLN A 191 -13.87 7.01 -0.68
C GLN A 191 -13.46 8.36 -0.12
N LYS A 192 -12.49 8.33 0.78
CA LYS A 192 -11.79 9.53 1.22
C LYS A 192 -11.05 10.16 0.05
N THR A 193 -11.08 11.47 0.02
CA THR A 193 -10.24 12.26 -0.87
C THR A 193 -8.76 12.11 -0.51
N PRO A 194 -7.81 12.40 -1.41
CA PRO A 194 -6.39 12.43 -1.08
C PRO A 194 -6.07 13.31 0.15
N ASN A 195 -6.72 14.46 0.28
CA ASN A 195 -6.50 15.38 1.40
C ASN A 195 -6.97 14.79 2.74
N GLU A 196 -8.09 14.09 2.76
CA GLU A 196 -8.57 13.41 3.97
C GLU A 196 -7.63 12.25 4.38
N VAL A 197 -7.11 11.48 3.39
CA VAL A 197 -6.12 10.44 3.65
C VAL A 197 -4.83 11.05 4.22
N ASN A 198 -4.32 12.11 3.61
CA ASN A 198 -3.11 12.78 4.02
C ASN A 198 -3.25 13.37 5.44
N LYS A 199 -4.39 14.01 5.73
CA LYS A 199 -4.68 14.53 7.07
C LYS A 199 -4.67 13.39 8.11
N GLU A 200 -5.33 12.27 7.84
CA GLU A 200 -5.37 11.11 8.74
C GLU A 200 -3.97 10.51 8.96
N VAL A 201 -3.14 10.43 7.92
CA VAL A 201 -1.74 9.99 8.03
C VAL A 201 -0.99 10.91 8.98
N ARG A 202 -1.03 12.21 8.77
CA ARG A 202 -0.33 13.22 9.58
C ARG A 202 -0.76 13.19 11.03
N ASP A 203 -2.07 13.22 11.28
CA ASP A 203 -2.64 13.22 12.64
C ASP A 203 -2.25 11.92 13.38
N SER A 204 -2.33 10.79 12.69
CA SER A 204 -2.00 9.48 13.26
C SER A 204 -0.50 9.33 13.54
N LEU A 205 0.37 9.81 12.67
CA LEU A 205 1.82 9.78 12.89
C LEU A 205 2.21 10.70 14.05
N SER A 206 1.64 11.91 14.12
CA SER A 206 1.87 12.85 15.23
C SER A 206 1.48 12.25 16.59
N ALA A 207 0.37 11.52 16.66
CA ALA A 207 -0.05 10.88 17.90
C ALA A 207 0.89 9.72 18.28
N ARG A 208 1.29 8.89 17.31
CA ARG A 208 2.10 7.68 17.53
C ARG A 208 3.56 8.03 17.83
N GLN A 209 4.12 9.03 17.18
CA GLN A 209 5.50 9.48 17.41
C GLN A 209 5.77 9.76 18.89
N ARG A 210 4.78 10.26 19.63
CA ARG A 210 4.89 10.54 21.08
C ARG A 210 5.06 9.28 21.93
N THR A 211 4.69 8.12 21.40
CA THR A 211 4.76 6.82 22.11
C THR A 211 5.96 5.98 21.67
N TRP A 212 6.69 6.42 20.65
CA TRP A 212 7.87 5.71 20.18
C TRP A 212 9.05 5.90 21.13
N PRO A 213 9.94 4.92 21.26
CA PRO A 213 11.17 5.11 22.04
C PRO A 213 11.95 6.31 21.52
N MET A 214 12.47 7.12 22.41
CA MET A 214 13.30 8.32 22.04
C MET A 214 14.43 7.96 21.06
N THR A 215 14.99 6.76 21.18
CA THR A 215 16.02 6.21 20.28
C THR A 215 15.53 5.89 18.86
N ALA A 216 14.22 5.85 18.65
CA ALA A 216 13.60 5.59 17.36
C ALA A 216 13.23 6.87 16.59
N LEU A 217 13.40 8.03 17.24
CA LEU A 217 13.04 9.30 16.63
C LEU A 217 14.30 9.99 16.09
N PRO A 218 14.25 10.52 14.87
CA PRO A 218 15.25 11.47 14.40
C PRO A 218 15.14 12.74 15.25
N ASP A 219 16.29 13.30 15.67
CA ASP A 219 16.38 14.59 16.37
C ASP A 219 15.85 15.73 15.51
#